data_b47f72ec6d27519248b3ce93616e4459
#
_entry.id   b47f72ec6d27519248b3ce93616e4459
#
_cell.length_a   1.000
_cell.length_b   1.000
_cell.length_c   1.000
_cell.angle_alpha   90.00
_cell.angle_beta   90.00
_cell.angle_gamma   90.00
#
_symmetry.space_group_name_H-M   'P 1'
#
loop_
_entity.id
_entity.type
_entity.pdbx_description
1 polymer ?
#
loop_
_entity_poly.entity_id
_entity_poly.type
_entity_poly.pdbx_seq_one_letter_code
_entity_poly.pdbx_strand_id
1 'polypeptide(L)'
;IHYDVSSGGGADDKARFQWTRKQLAKIGIQLDIRSTQYNRFRDKVKTGQVQLFSWGWLADYPDPENFLFLLYGPNGKVKFGGENTANYNNPEFNRLFEQMIYLPDGAQRESVIKKMVTVLQRDTPWVWGVHPIDFTLSHTWNQIAKPNAMANNTLKYQRLDPRQRQAAQ
;
A
#
# COMPACT_ATOMS: atom_id res chain seq x y z
N ILE A 1 5.07 -7.39 -21.99
CA ILE A 1 4.84 -6.39 -20.92
C ILE A 1 6.01 -6.40 -19.95
N HIS A 2 6.25 -5.32 -19.24
CA HIS A 2 7.31 -5.26 -18.23
C HIS A 2 6.76 -4.99 -16.83
N TYR A 3 7.45 -5.57 -15.85
CA TYR A 3 7.15 -5.43 -14.42
C TYR A 3 8.36 -4.81 -13.73
N ASP A 4 8.19 -3.56 -13.31
CA ASP A 4 9.23 -2.81 -12.60
C ASP A 4 9.17 -3.13 -11.10
N VAL A 5 10.33 -3.49 -10.54
CA VAL A 5 10.49 -3.85 -9.12
C VAL A 5 11.69 -3.14 -8.51
N SER A 6 11.63 -2.88 -7.20
CA SER A 6 12.79 -2.40 -6.47
C SER A 6 13.82 -3.52 -6.30
N SER A 7 15.08 -3.22 -6.50
CA SER A 7 16.19 -4.12 -6.17
C SER A 7 16.32 -4.25 -4.64
N GLY A 8 16.77 -5.41 -4.18
CA GLY A 8 16.93 -5.70 -2.75
C GLY A 8 16.02 -6.81 -2.24
N GLY A 9 15.15 -7.35 -3.08
CA GLY A 9 14.37 -8.55 -2.77
C GLY A 9 15.24 -9.79 -2.60
N GLY A 10 14.87 -10.64 -1.63
CA GLY A 10 15.56 -11.90 -1.33
C GLY A 10 15.33 -13.00 -2.36
N ALA A 11 15.72 -14.23 -1.98
CA ALA A 11 15.51 -15.42 -2.81
C ALA A 11 14.02 -15.69 -3.10
N ASP A 12 13.16 -15.40 -2.12
CA ASP A 12 11.71 -15.59 -2.22
C ASP A 12 11.08 -14.68 -3.28
N ASP A 13 11.53 -13.44 -3.38
CA ASP A 13 11.06 -12.52 -4.43
C ASP A 13 11.45 -13.02 -5.81
N LYS A 14 12.68 -13.53 -5.98
CA LYS A 14 13.12 -14.10 -7.24
C LYS A 14 12.28 -15.31 -7.63
N ALA A 15 11.96 -16.19 -6.67
CA ALA A 15 11.12 -17.37 -6.89
C ALA A 15 9.70 -16.96 -7.31
N ARG A 16 9.11 -15.97 -6.62
CA ARG A 16 7.79 -15.41 -6.92
C ARG A 16 7.75 -14.79 -8.33
N PHE A 17 8.74 -14.01 -8.70
CA PHE A 17 8.81 -13.40 -10.05
C PHE A 17 8.94 -14.45 -11.14
N GLN A 18 9.74 -15.49 -10.94
CA GLN A 18 9.85 -16.59 -11.88
C GLN A 18 8.54 -17.38 -12.02
N TRP A 19 7.85 -17.61 -10.91
CA TRP A 19 6.53 -18.22 -10.92
C TRP A 19 5.52 -17.36 -11.71
N THR A 20 5.44 -16.05 -11.42
CA THR A 20 4.55 -15.11 -12.11
C THR A 20 4.82 -15.10 -13.62
N ARG A 21 6.11 -15.04 -14.03
CA ARG A 21 6.51 -15.13 -15.44
C ARG A 21 5.97 -16.42 -16.10
N LYS A 22 6.14 -17.56 -15.43
CA LYS A 22 5.66 -18.86 -15.93
C LYS A 22 4.14 -18.91 -16.04
N GLN A 23 3.41 -18.33 -15.08
CA GLN A 23 1.93 -18.34 -15.15
C GLN A 23 1.43 -17.45 -16.30
N LEU A 24 1.97 -16.25 -16.45
CA LEU A 24 1.59 -15.33 -17.53
C LEU A 24 1.95 -15.88 -18.92
N ALA A 25 3.05 -16.62 -19.05
CA ALA A 25 3.42 -17.29 -20.29
C ALA A 25 2.37 -18.30 -20.77
N LYS A 26 1.63 -18.95 -19.86
CA LYS A 26 0.57 -19.90 -20.20
C LYS A 26 -0.60 -19.26 -20.96
N ILE A 27 -0.79 -17.97 -20.82
CA ILE A 27 -1.80 -17.18 -21.52
C ILE A 27 -1.20 -16.26 -22.60
N GLY A 28 0.03 -16.58 -23.04
CA GLY A 28 0.70 -15.88 -24.14
C GLY A 28 1.34 -14.53 -23.73
N ILE A 29 1.41 -14.20 -22.44
CA ILE A 29 2.00 -12.95 -21.96
C ILE A 29 3.46 -13.18 -21.59
N GLN A 30 4.37 -12.50 -22.31
CA GLN A 30 5.79 -12.44 -21.98
C GLN A 30 6.03 -11.31 -20.97
N LEU A 31 6.47 -11.68 -19.77
CA LEU A 31 6.78 -10.73 -18.68
C LEU A 31 8.29 -10.49 -18.60
N ASP A 32 8.70 -9.24 -18.80
CA ASP A 32 10.05 -8.76 -18.55
C ASP A 32 10.13 -8.12 -17.16
N ILE A 33 10.98 -8.63 -16.27
CA ILE A 33 11.13 -8.13 -14.90
C ILE A 33 12.33 -7.20 -14.85
N ARG A 34 12.08 -5.93 -14.52
CA ARG A 34 13.07 -4.85 -14.48
C ARG A 34 13.34 -4.44 -13.05
N SER A 35 14.47 -4.89 -12.52
CA SER A 35 14.90 -4.56 -11.17
C SER A 35 15.78 -3.32 -11.19
N THR A 36 15.44 -2.32 -10.38
CA THR A 36 16.20 -1.07 -10.22
C THR A 36 16.32 -0.68 -8.75
N GLN A 37 17.32 0.15 -8.41
CA GLN A 37 17.41 0.71 -7.07
C GLN A 37 16.15 1.47 -6.69
N TYR A 38 15.79 1.46 -5.39
CA TYR A 38 14.53 1.99 -4.88
C TYR A 38 14.25 3.45 -5.30
N ASN A 39 15.24 4.34 -5.18
CA ASN A 39 15.04 5.74 -5.57
C ASN A 39 14.72 5.87 -7.06
N ARG A 40 15.46 5.16 -7.92
CA ARG A 40 15.19 5.14 -9.36
C ARG A 40 13.85 4.50 -9.71
N PHE A 41 13.46 3.47 -8.97
CA PHE A 41 12.13 2.87 -9.12
C PHE A 41 11.02 3.90 -8.78
N ARG A 42 11.17 4.64 -7.66
CA ARG A 42 10.25 5.72 -7.31
C ARG A 42 10.16 6.81 -8.37
N ASP A 43 11.29 7.21 -8.96
CA ASP A 43 11.31 8.20 -10.04
C ASP A 43 10.57 7.72 -11.28
N LYS A 44 10.71 6.44 -11.64
CA LYS A 44 9.93 5.84 -12.74
C LYS A 44 8.43 5.89 -12.47
N VAL A 45 7.99 5.52 -11.24
CA VAL A 45 6.58 5.60 -10.84
C VAL A 45 6.08 7.05 -10.91
N LYS A 46 6.87 8.00 -10.37
CA LYS A 46 6.54 9.42 -10.37
C LYS A 46 6.37 9.99 -11.79
N THR A 47 7.17 9.51 -12.74
CA THR A 47 7.17 9.99 -14.13
C THR A 47 6.31 9.14 -15.08
N GLY A 48 5.64 8.08 -14.57
CA GLY A 48 4.82 7.20 -15.40
C GLY A 48 5.61 6.25 -16.31
N GLN A 49 6.89 6.03 -16.04
CA GLN A 49 7.76 5.16 -16.83
C GLN A 49 7.71 3.70 -16.35
N VAL A 50 6.53 3.27 -15.91
CA VAL A 50 6.25 1.91 -15.45
C VAL A 50 5.00 1.39 -16.15
N GLN A 51 4.93 0.07 -16.36
CA GLN A 51 3.75 -0.58 -16.92
C GLN A 51 3.03 -1.40 -15.85
N LEU A 52 3.72 -2.36 -15.24
CA LEU A 52 3.28 -3.06 -14.04
C LEU A 52 4.29 -2.81 -12.93
N PHE A 53 3.82 -2.63 -11.72
CA PHE A 53 4.67 -2.46 -10.54
C PHE A 53 3.89 -2.83 -9.27
N SER A 54 4.62 -3.11 -8.20
CA SER A 54 4.04 -3.35 -6.89
C SER A 54 4.25 -2.13 -6.00
N TRP A 55 3.20 -1.75 -5.29
CA TRP A 55 3.23 -0.65 -4.33
C TRP A 55 2.47 -1.05 -3.08
N GLY A 56 2.85 -0.50 -1.92
CA GLY A 56 2.17 -0.72 -0.66
C GLY A 56 1.75 0.61 -0.03
N TRP A 57 0.73 0.55 0.81
CA TRP A 57 0.27 1.66 1.62
C TRP A 57 -0.02 1.18 3.04
N LEU A 58 0.39 1.97 4.03
CA LEU A 58 0.01 1.83 5.43
C LEU A 58 -0.92 2.99 5.78
N ALA A 59 -2.02 2.70 6.45
CA ALA A 59 -2.94 3.75 6.84
C ALA A 59 -2.31 4.71 7.85
N ASP A 60 -2.39 6.01 7.57
CA ASP A 60 -1.91 7.06 8.47
C ASP A 60 -2.89 7.33 9.61
N TYR A 61 -4.17 7.01 9.40
CA TYR A 61 -5.28 7.17 10.35
C TYR A 61 -6.39 6.15 10.05
N PRO A 62 -7.26 5.82 11.04
CA PRO A 62 -8.25 4.75 10.92
C PRO A 62 -9.52 5.21 10.16
N ASP A 63 -9.36 5.57 8.90
CA ASP A 63 -10.45 5.95 8.01
C ASP A 63 -10.27 5.30 6.63
N PRO A 64 -11.34 4.71 6.04
CA PRO A 64 -11.30 4.17 4.68
C PRO A 64 -10.86 5.17 3.61
N GLU A 65 -11.06 6.46 3.84
CA GLU A 65 -10.59 7.54 2.96
C GLU A 65 -9.08 7.41 2.69
N ASN A 66 -8.28 7.03 3.71
CA ASN A 66 -6.83 6.89 3.58
C ASN A 66 -6.36 5.78 2.62
N PHE A 67 -7.27 4.93 2.16
CA PHE A 67 -7.02 3.97 1.08
C PHE A 67 -7.72 4.38 -0.22
N LEU A 68 -8.91 4.94 -0.14
CA LEU A 68 -9.69 5.28 -1.33
C LEU A 68 -9.13 6.49 -2.08
N PHE A 69 -8.45 7.43 -1.37
CA PHE A 69 -7.80 8.58 -2.01
C PHE A 69 -6.65 8.18 -2.96
N LEU A 70 -6.07 6.99 -2.78
CA LEU A 70 -5.06 6.43 -3.67
C LEU A 70 -5.58 6.11 -5.08
N LEU A 71 -6.90 6.17 -5.27
CA LEU A 71 -7.57 5.93 -6.55
C LEU A 71 -8.38 7.15 -7.02
N TYR A 72 -8.35 8.24 -6.26
CA TYR A 72 -8.98 9.49 -6.63
C TYR A 72 -8.21 10.18 -7.76
N GLY A 73 -8.88 10.45 -8.88
CA GLY A 73 -8.24 10.96 -10.11
C GLY A 73 -7.43 12.25 -9.92
N PRO A 74 -7.95 13.28 -9.20
CA PRO A 74 -7.18 14.49 -8.88
C PRO A 74 -5.91 14.26 -8.05
N ASN A 75 -5.73 13.10 -7.44
CA ASN A 75 -4.48 12.68 -6.79
C ASN A 75 -3.51 11.93 -7.72
N GLY A 76 -3.73 11.94 -9.02
CA GLY A 76 -2.88 11.27 -10.00
C GLY A 76 -1.40 11.62 -9.84
N LYS A 77 -0.55 10.59 -9.74
CA LYS A 77 0.89 10.74 -9.45
C LYS A 77 1.62 11.53 -10.52
N VAL A 78 1.40 11.18 -11.77
CA VAL A 78 2.15 11.76 -12.91
C VAL A 78 1.74 13.22 -13.15
N LYS A 79 0.44 13.50 -13.14
CA LYS A 79 -0.07 14.83 -13.50
C LYS A 79 -0.04 15.81 -12.33
N PHE A 80 -0.34 15.35 -11.12
CA PHE A 80 -0.57 16.22 -9.98
C PHE A 80 0.40 16.01 -8.83
N GLY A 81 1.28 14.99 -8.91
CA GLY A 81 2.23 14.65 -7.84
C GLY A 81 1.61 13.98 -6.61
N GLY A 82 0.33 13.62 -6.67
CA GLY A 82 -0.40 12.97 -5.58
C GLY A 82 0.01 11.51 -5.34
N GLU A 83 -0.77 10.77 -4.55
CA GLU A 83 -0.44 9.38 -4.17
C GLU A 83 -1.16 8.31 -4.99
N ASN A 84 -2.01 8.70 -5.93
CA ASN A 84 -2.62 7.77 -6.89
C ASN A 84 -1.58 7.35 -7.95
N THR A 85 -0.77 6.36 -7.61
CA THR A 85 0.33 5.87 -8.46
C THR A 85 -0.15 5.13 -9.71
N ALA A 86 -1.37 4.58 -9.69
CA ALA A 86 -1.99 3.96 -10.85
C ALA A 86 -2.49 4.99 -11.88
N ASN A 87 -2.56 6.27 -11.51
CA ASN A 87 -3.15 7.34 -12.29
C ASN A 87 -4.59 7.03 -12.75
N TYR A 88 -5.30 6.20 -11.97
CA TYR A 88 -6.69 5.86 -12.22
C TYR A 88 -7.56 7.10 -12.13
N ASN A 89 -8.46 7.28 -13.09
CA ASN A 89 -9.32 8.45 -13.13
C ASN A 89 -10.70 8.06 -13.70
N ASN A 90 -11.62 7.73 -12.82
CA ASN A 90 -12.99 7.41 -13.19
C ASN A 90 -13.93 8.48 -12.62
N PRO A 91 -14.72 9.18 -13.45
CA PRO A 91 -15.61 10.24 -12.99
C PRO A 91 -16.67 9.80 -11.96
N GLU A 92 -17.18 8.57 -12.08
CA GLU A 92 -18.13 8.00 -11.13
C GLU A 92 -17.48 7.80 -9.76
N PHE A 93 -16.27 7.21 -9.74
CA PHE A 93 -15.50 7.03 -8.52
C PHE A 93 -15.16 8.37 -7.87
N ASN A 94 -14.68 9.33 -8.66
CA ASN A 94 -14.30 10.66 -8.17
C ASN A 94 -15.48 11.36 -7.49
N ARG A 95 -16.67 11.36 -8.12
CA ARG A 95 -17.89 11.94 -7.55
C ARG A 95 -18.30 11.25 -6.24
N LEU A 96 -18.22 9.93 -6.18
CA LEU A 96 -18.51 9.17 -4.96
C LEU A 96 -17.50 9.47 -3.85
N PHE A 97 -16.22 9.60 -4.18
CA PHE A 97 -15.18 9.98 -3.23
C PHE A 97 -15.46 11.37 -2.64
N GLU A 98 -15.73 12.36 -3.48
CA GLU A 98 -16.08 13.73 -3.05
C GLU A 98 -17.34 13.75 -2.16
N GLN A 99 -18.32 12.91 -2.45
CA GLN A 99 -19.49 12.75 -1.59
C GLN A 99 -19.14 12.14 -0.24
N MET A 100 -18.29 11.09 -0.23
CA MET A 100 -17.93 10.34 0.97
C MET A 100 -17.18 11.19 2.00
N ILE A 101 -16.27 12.05 1.58
CA ILE A 101 -15.40 12.83 2.50
C ILE A 101 -16.19 13.85 3.35
N TYR A 102 -17.38 14.24 2.93
CA TYR A 102 -18.24 15.17 3.68
C TYR A 102 -19.30 14.46 4.53
N LEU A 103 -19.38 13.13 4.48
CA LEU A 103 -20.36 12.38 5.27
C LEU A 103 -19.76 11.96 6.61
N PRO A 104 -20.52 12.11 7.72
CA PRO A 104 -20.13 11.55 9.00
C PRO A 104 -20.16 10.02 8.94
N ASP A 105 -19.42 9.37 9.86
CA ASP A 105 -19.45 7.92 9.99
C ASP A 105 -20.87 7.41 10.22
N GLY A 106 -21.21 6.31 9.54
CA GLY A 106 -22.53 5.69 9.62
C GLY A 106 -23.01 5.07 8.31
N ALA A 107 -24.22 4.57 8.32
CA ALA A 107 -24.80 3.77 7.23
C ALA A 107 -24.80 4.48 5.85
N GLN A 108 -24.99 5.80 5.84
CA GLN A 108 -24.98 6.57 4.60
C GLN A 108 -23.57 6.59 3.97
N ARG A 109 -22.53 6.87 4.77
CA ARG A 109 -21.12 6.85 4.32
C ARG A 109 -20.72 5.46 3.87
N GLU A 110 -21.05 4.43 4.62
CA GLU A 110 -20.81 3.04 4.24
C GLU A 110 -21.47 2.66 2.91
N SER A 111 -22.70 3.12 2.67
CA SER A 111 -23.37 2.88 1.38
C SER A 111 -22.64 3.50 0.21
N VAL A 112 -22.08 4.71 0.37
CA VAL A 112 -21.25 5.36 -0.66
C VAL A 112 -19.95 4.58 -0.87
N ILE A 113 -19.26 4.17 0.19
CA ILE A 113 -18.04 3.35 0.13
C ILE A 113 -18.31 2.04 -0.62
N LYS A 114 -19.40 1.34 -0.33
CA LYS A 114 -19.78 0.11 -1.04
C LYS A 114 -19.95 0.34 -2.55
N LYS A 115 -20.56 1.46 -2.95
CA LYS A 115 -20.66 1.83 -4.38
C LYS A 115 -19.29 2.08 -5.00
N MET A 116 -18.39 2.76 -4.30
CA MET A 116 -17.01 2.98 -4.76
C MET A 116 -16.28 1.64 -4.95
N VAL A 117 -16.40 0.72 -4.00
CA VAL A 117 -15.82 -0.63 -4.12
C VAL A 117 -16.38 -1.38 -5.34
N THR A 118 -17.69 -1.26 -5.62
CA THR A 118 -18.30 -1.86 -6.81
C THR A 118 -17.70 -1.31 -8.10
N VAL A 119 -17.44 0.01 -8.17
CA VAL A 119 -16.77 0.63 -9.32
C VAL A 119 -15.35 0.07 -9.48
N LEU A 120 -14.60 -0.05 -8.37
CA LEU A 120 -13.24 -0.59 -8.40
C LEU A 120 -13.19 -2.07 -8.79
N GLN A 121 -14.17 -2.86 -8.38
CA GLN A 121 -14.28 -4.27 -8.78
C GLN A 121 -14.57 -4.43 -10.27
N ARG A 122 -15.37 -3.53 -10.84
CA ARG A 122 -15.64 -3.50 -12.28
C ARG A 122 -14.41 -3.08 -13.09
N ASP A 123 -13.75 -2.01 -12.67
CA ASP A 123 -12.66 -1.39 -13.43
C ASP A 123 -11.30 -2.03 -13.17
N THR A 124 -11.12 -2.73 -12.04
CA THR A 124 -9.91 -3.44 -11.62
C THR A 124 -8.59 -2.65 -11.84
N PRO A 125 -8.47 -1.41 -11.32
CA PRO A 125 -7.25 -0.61 -11.50
C PRO A 125 -6.04 -1.22 -10.80
N TRP A 126 -6.24 -2.10 -9.83
CA TRP A 126 -5.23 -2.83 -9.09
C TRP A 126 -5.48 -4.34 -9.12
N VAL A 127 -4.39 -5.09 -9.08
CA VAL A 127 -4.41 -6.48 -8.61
C VAL A 127 -4.15 -6.43 -7.10
N TRP A 128 -5.17 -6.78 -6.32
CA TRP A 128 -5.09 -6.77 -4.86
C TRP A 128 -4.06 -7.78 -4.38
N GLY A 129 -3.12 -7.32 -3.59
CA GLY A 129 -2.01 -8.12 -3.10
C GLY A 129 -2.32 -8.82 -1.77
N VAL A 130 -1.46 -8.61 -0.78
CA VAL A 130 -1.52 -9.26 0.53
C VAL A 130 -1.50 -8.22 1.64
N HIS A 131 -2.06 -8.58 2.79
CA HIS A 131 -1.82 -7.90 4.06
C HIS A 131 -0.69 -8.66 4.77
N PRO A 132 0.53 -8.09 4.89
CA PRO A 132 1.63 -8.76 5.57
C PRO A 132 1.33 -8.88 7.07
N ILE A 133 1.87 -9.93 7.68
CA ILE A 133 1.89 -10.11 9.14
C ILE A 133 3.33 -9.89 9.59
N ASP A 134 3.53 -8.87 10.40
CA ASP A 134 4.83 -8.56 10.98
C ASP A 134 4.91 -9.07 12.43
N PHE A 135 6.08 -9.60 12.80
CA PHE A 135 6.39 -10.04 14.15
C PHE A 135 7.46 -9.14 14.74
N THR A 136 7.16 -8.54 15.88
CA THR A 136 8.13 -7.76 16.62
C THR A 136 8.56 -8.52 17.87
N LEU A 137 9.86 -8.79 17.97
CA LEU A 137 10.46 -9.33 19.18
C LEU A 137 11.02 -8.19 20.02
N SER A 138 10.67 -8.17 21.31
CA SER A 138 11.19 -7.19 22.24
C SER A 138 11.63 -7.87 23.52
N HIS A 139 12.67 -7.33 24.17
CA HIS A 139 13.07 -7.79 25.48
C HIS A 139 12.05 -7.42 26.55
N THR A 140 11.98 -8.18 27.62
CA THR A 140 11.05 -7.96 28.73
C THR A 140 11.23 -6.62 29.44
N TRP A 141 12.44 -6.07 29.39
CA TRP A 141 12.73 -4.72 29.93
C TRP A 141 12.24 -3.57 29.02
N ASN A 142 11.83 -3.86 27.79
CA ASN A 142 11.19 -2.88 26.92
C ASN A 142 9.67 -2.98 27.08
N GLN A 143 9.13 -2.16 27.94
CA GLN A 143 7.70 -2.11 28.22
C GLN A 143 7.03 -1.23 27.17
N ILE A 144 6.15 -1.81 26.40
CA ILE A 144 5.37 -1.12 25.37
C ILE A 144 3.93 -1.04 25.86
N ALA A 145 3.46 0.17 26.18
CA ALA A 145 2.03 0.37 26.35
C ALA A 145 1.39 0.19 24.98
N LYS A 146 0.31 -0.60 24.87
CA LYS A 146 -0.41 -0.77 23.61
C LYS A 146 -0.95 0.60 23.16
N PRO A 147 -0.38 1.20 22.09
CA PRO A 147 -1.02 2.33 21.46
C PRO A 147 -2.33 1.85 20.81
N ASN A 148 -3.20 2.76 20.41
CA ASN A 148 -4.28 2.37 19.50
C ASN A 148 -3.66 1.79 18.22
N ALA A 149 -4.42 0.99 17.47
CA ALA A 149 -3.93 0.22 16.33
C ALA A 149 -3.26 1.08 15.22
N MET A 150 -3.45 2.40 15.23
CA MET A 150 -2.98 3.34 14.21
C MET A 150 -2.01 4.39 14.75
N ALA A 151 -1.40 4.16 15.93
CA ALA A 151 -0.47 5.13 16.50
C ALA A 151 0.87 5.13 15.76
N ASN A 152 1.13 6.17 14.99
CA ASN A 152 2.38 6.35 14.26
C ASN A 152 3.56 6.74 15.16
N ASN A 153 3.33 7.30 16.34
CA ASN A 153 4.36 7.71 17.28
C ASN A 153 4.57 6.67 18.40
N THR A 154 5.07 5.50 18.04
CA THR A 154 5.23 4.37 18.95
C THR A 154 6.28 4.61 20.05
N LEU A 155 7.30 5.45 19.81
CA LEU A 155 8.34 5.77 20.79
C LEU A 155 7.78 6.42 22.05
N LYS A 156 6.73 7.23 21.94
CA LYS A 156 6.04 7.86 23.07
C LYS A 156 5.48 6.84 24.07
N TYR A 157 5.19 5.64 23.62
CA TYR A 157 4.54 4.57 24.39
C TYR A 157 5.52 3.50 24.86
N GLN A 158 6.83 3.72 24.71
CA GLN A 158 7.88 2.80 25.14
C GLN A 158 8.53 3.30 26.43
N ARG A 159 8.79 2.37 27.35
CA ARG A 159 9.53 2.59 28.58
C ARG A 159 10.58 1.52 28.73
N LEU A 160 11.81 1.91 28.98
CA LEU A 160 12.89 0.99 29.33
C LEU A 160 12.97 0.83 30.85
N ASP A 161 13.03 -0.40 31.32
CA ASP A 161 13.31 -0.73 32.72
C ASP A 161 14.83 -1.06 32.88
N PRO A 162 15.64 -0.14 33.43
CA PRO A 162 17.08 -0.32 33.54
C PRO A 162 17.46 -1.44 34.50
N ARG A 163 16.63 -1.75 35.52
CA ARG A 163 16.90 -2.81 36.49
C ARG A 163 16.74 -4.18 35.84
N GLN A 164 15.66 -4.40 35.11
CA GLN A 164 15.45 -5.63 34.37
C GLN A 164 16.51 -5.82 33.27
N ARG A 165 16.95 -4.74 32.63
CA ARG A 165 18.03 -4.81 31.63
C ARG A 165 19.35 -5.25 32.26
N GLN A 166 19.73 -4.73 33.43
CA GLN A 166 20.95 -5.14 34.15
C GLN A 166 20.89 -6.59 34.59
N ALA A 167 19.75 -7.07 35.05
CA ALA A 167 19.56 -8.44 35.49
C ALA A 167 19.61 -9.48 34.32
N ALA A 168 19.51 -9.04 33.09
CA ALA A 168 19.53 -9.88 31.89
C ALA A 168 20.89 -9.93 31.16
N GLN A 169 21.89 -9.21 31.69
CA GLN A 169 23.29 -9.23 31.26
C GLN A 169 24.12 -10.21 32.11
#